data_e0bebaf91a0ad1c9189cb2abcb616dc1
#
_entry.id   e0bebaf91a0ad1c9189cb2abcb616dc1
#
_cell.length_a   1.000
_cell.length_b   1.000
_cell.length_c   1.000
_cell.angle_alpha   90.00
_cell.angle_beta   90.00
_cell.angle_gamma   90.00
#
_symmetry.space_group_name_H-M   'P 1'
#
loop_
_entity.id
_entity.type
_entity.pdbx_description
1 polymer ?
#
loop_
_entity_poly.entity_id
_entity_poly.type
_entity_poly.pdbx_seq_one_letter_code
_entity_poly.pdbx_strand_id
1 'polypeptide(L)'
;MNKDKDCICLIGMPGSGKSTIGKQLSEKLKYSFFDTDEEIEKREKTKIKNIFSIKGEDYFRSIETLVFNELVERKKVVISTGGGLIVNNLEKLKLTFNVYLYCNIDVLIQRASRNNLRPLLSQNTSLQMTNLFNERKDIYIKIADITINATDNQNVTITEIIKKIKNDN
;
A
#
# COMPACT_ATOMS: atom_id res chain seq x y z
N MET A 1 -16.45 16.36 -1.23
CA MET A 1 -15.96 16.60 0.16
C MET A 1 -14.43 16.52 0.10
N ASN A 2 -13.73 17.63 0.37
CA ASN A 2 -12.27 17.58 0.47
C ASN A 2 -11.89 16.68 1.65
N LYS A 3 -11.22 15.58 1.37
CA LYS A 3 -10.71 14.67 2.42
C LYS A 3 -9.56 15.35 3.17
N ASP A 4 -9.49 15.08 4.47
CA ASP A 4 -8.38 15.55 5.29
C ASP A 4 -7.06 14.88 4.81
N LYS A 5 -6.11 15.70 4.37
CA LYS A 5 -4.80 15.25 3.90
C LYS A 5 -3.82 14.98 5.05
N ASP A 6 -4.27 15.09 6.28
CA ASP A 6 -3.49 14.71 7.46
C ASP A 6 -3.24 13.19 7.54
N CYS A 7 -4.08 12.39 6.86
CA CYS A 7 -3.89 10.94 6.72
C CYS A 7 -3.83 10.54 5.25
N ILE A 8 -2.62 10.25 4.76
CA ILE A 8 -2.36 9.86 3.37
C ILE A 8 -2.10 8.36 3.33
N CYS A 9 -2.93 7.62 2.61
CA CYS A 9 -2.74 6.19 2.36
C CYS A 9 -2.17 5.94 0.97
N LEU A 10 -1.03 5.27 0.90
CA LEU A 10 -0.48 4.74 -0.35
C LEU A 10 -1.08 3.37 -0.60
N ILE A 11 -1.85 3.26 -1.67
CA ILE A 11 -2.48 2.01 -2.11
C ILE A 11 -1.91 1.54 -3.44
N GLY A 12 -2.01 0.25 -3.72
CA GLY A 12 -1.51 -0.33 -4.97
C GLY A 12 -0.97 -1.75 -4.80
N MET A 13 -0.57 -2.33 -5.90
CA MET A 13 -0.07 -3.71 -5.97
C MET A 13 1.19 -3.95 -5.11
N PRO A 14 1.42 -5.19 -4.65
CA PRO A 14 2.74 -5.57 -4.13
C PRO A 14 3.83 -5.24 -5.14
N GLY A 15 4.95 -4.64 -4.69
CA GLY A 15 6.05 -4.24 -5.57
C GLY A 15 5.88 -2.87 -6.25
N SER A 16 4.77 -2.15 -6.05
CA SER A 16 4.60 -0.80 -6.62
C SER A 16 5.45 0.29 -5.95
N GLY A 17 6.16 -0.03 -4.86
CA GLY A 17 7.08 0.89 -4.20
C GLY A 17 6.49 1.70 -3.04
N LYS A 18 5.31 1.32 -2.54
CA LYS A 18 4.59 2.04 -1.47
C LYS A 18 5.46 2.35 -0.24
N SER A 19 6.15 1.36 0.30
CA SER A 19 6.97 1.54 1.51
C SER A 19 8.14 2.51 1.27
N THR A 20 8.84 2.38 0.14
CA THR A 20 9.97 3.25 -0.21
C THR A 20 9.50 4.68 -0.50
N ILE A 21 8.46 4.83 -1.33
CA ILE A 21 7.89 6.13 -1.68
C ILE A 21 7.26 6.77 -0.44
N GLY A 22 6.55 6.00 0.37
CA GLY A 22 5.89 6.48 1.58
C GLY A 22 6.86 7.06 2.60
N LYS A 23 7.98 6.38 2.83
CA LYS A 23 9.03 6.87 3.72
C LYS A 23 9.60 8.21 3.26
N GLN A 24 9.98 8.32 1.99
CA GLN A 24 10.53 9.56 1.43
C GLN A 24 9.48 10.68 1.35
N LEU A 25 8.21 10.34 1.04
CA LEU A 25 7.12 11.30 1.03
C LEU A 25 6.86 11.87 2.43
N SER A 26 6.84 11.02 3.46
CA SER A 26 6.64 11.44 4.84
C SER A 26 7.73 12.40 5.31
N GLU A 27 8.99 12.14 4.97
CA GLU A 27 10.11 13.03 5.27
C GLU A 27 9.91 14.43 4.65
N LYS A 28 9.51 14.48 3.35
CA LYS A 28 9.27 15.75 2.64
C LYS A 28 8.06 16.52 3.18
N LEU A 29 7.04 15.82 3.65
CA LEU A 29 5.84 16.43 4.24
C LEU A 29 6.00 16.74 5.74
N LYS A 30 7.06 16.24 6.40
CA LYS A 30 7.25 16.25 7.85
C LYS A 30 6.12 15.52 8.58
N TYR A 31 5.70 14.38 8.03
CA TYR A 31 4.71 13.47 8.56
C TYR A 31 5.38 12.23 9.16
N SER A 32 4.68 11.52 10.03
CA SER A 32 5.10 10.19 10.47
C SER A 32 4.85 9.16 9.36
N PHE A 33 5.69 8.14 9.27
CA PHE A 33 5.52 7.03 8.33
C PHE A 33 5.20 5.73 9.07
N PHE A 34 4.23 4.99 8.53
CA PHE A 34 3.89 3.63 8.98
C PHE A 34 3.66 2.72 7.79
N ASP A 35 4.18 1.49 7.89
CA ASP A 35 3.86 0.40 6.98
C ASP A 35 2.99 -0.61 7.73
N THR A 36 1.80 -0.92 7.20
CA THR A 36 0.85 -1.80 7.90
C THR A 36 1.42 -3.19 8.14
N ASP A 37 2.20 -3.71 7.19
CA ASP A 37 2.81 -5.03 7.32
C ASP A 37 3.87 -5.03 8.44
N GLU A 38 4.70 -3.97 8.52
CA GLU A 38 5.69 -3.82 9.61
C GLU A 38 5.02 -3.67 10.98
N GLU A 39 3.93 -2.90 11.08
CA GLU A 39 3.21 -2.70 12.34
C GLU A 39 2.53 -4.00 12.82
N ILE A 40 2.01 -4.81 11.89
CA ILE A 40 1.47 -6.14 12.21
C ILE A 40 2.59 -7.05 12.75
N GLU A 41 3.74 -7.10 12.07
CA GLU A 41 4.88 -7.92 12.52
C GLU A 41 5.42 -7.49 13.87
N LYS A 42 5.48 -6.18 14.15
CA LYS A 42 5.86 -5.64 15.47
C LYS A 42 4.86 -6.06 16.55
N ARG A 43 3.57 -5.93 16.30
CA ARG A 43 2.49 -6.30 17.23
C ARG A 43 2.51 -7.78 17.56
N GLU A 44 2.58 -8.61 16.52
CA GLU A 44 2.56 -10.07 16.65
C GLU A 44 3.90 -10.69 17.04
N LYS A 45 4.98 -9.89 17.06
CA LYS A 45 6.37 -10.31 17.32
C LYS A 45 6.82 -11.48 16.45
N THR A 46 6.27 -11.57 15.25
CA THR A 46 6.57 -12.62 14.27
C THR A 46 6.32 -12.14 12.85
N LYS A 47 6.87 -12.86 11.88
CA LYS A 47 6.70 -12.55 10.46
C LYS A 47 5.30 -12.90 9.95
N ILE A 48 4.78 -12.11 9.01
CA ILE A 48 3.46 -12.34 8.38
C ILE A 48 3.32 -13.76 7.87
N LYS A 49 4.37 -14.33 7.26
CA LYS A 49 4.38 -15.73 6.81
C LYS A 49 4.01 -16.70 7.93
N ASN A 50 4.54 -16.49 9.13
CA ASN A 50 4.24 -17.35 10.28
C ASN A 50 2.81 -17.12 10.80
N ILE A 51 2.32 -15.88 10.74
CA ILE A 51 0.92 -15.60 11.11
C ILE A 51 -0.02 -16.40 10.20
N PHE A 52 0.18 -16.35 8.89
CA PHE A 52 -0.61 -17.15 7.95
C PHE A 52 -0.52 -18.64 8.20
N SER A 53 0.67 -19.18 8.44
CA SER A 53 0.85 -20.62 8.64
C SER A 53 0.30 -21.15 9.96
N ILE A 54 0.34 -20.34 11.04
CA ILE A 54 -0.04 -20.78 12.39
C ILE A 54 -1.50 -20.39 12.72
N LYS A 55 -1.91 -19.16 12.34
CA LYS A 55 -3.20 -18.60 12.74
C LYS A 55 -4.20 -18.45 11.58
N GLY A 56 -3.76 -18.62 10.34
CA GLY A 56 -4.58 -18.55 9.14
C GLY A 56 -4.85 -17.14 8.62
N GLU A 57 -5.51 -17.06 7.46
CA GLU A 57 -5.78 -15.80 6.77
C GLU A 57 -6.80 -14.94 7.52
N ASP A 58 -7.87 -15.51 8.05
CA ASP A 58 -8.92 -14.76 8.74
C ASP A 58 -8.36 -13.99 9.95
N TYR A 59 -7.48 -14.63 10.71
CA TYR A 59 -6.78 -13.96 11.80
C TYR A 59 -5.92 -12.82 11.30
N PHE A 60 -5.12 -13.04 10.24
CA PHE A 60 -4.31 -11.99 9.66
C PHE A 60 -5.17 -10.78 9.22
N ARG A 61 -6.31 -11.02 8.56
CA ARG A 61 -7.22 -9.96 8.13
C ARG A 61 -7.83 -9.19 9.30
N SER A 62 -8.13 -9.86 10.40
CA SER A 62 -8.64 -9.19 11.60
C SER A 62 -7.58 -8.25 12.22
N ILE A 63 -6.33 -8.69 12.32
CA ILE A 63 -5.22 -7.87 12.82
C ILE A 63 -4.86 -6.75 11.83
N GLU A 64 -4.86 -7.02 10.53
CA GLU A 64 -4.65 -6.00 9.49
C GLU A 64 -5.65 -4.86 9.62
N THR A 65 -6.94 -5.19 9.79
CA THR A 65 -8.01 -4.21 9.99
C THR A 65 -7.84 -3.45 11.30
N LEU A 66 -7.48 -4.13 12.39
CA LEU A 66 -7.27 -3.49 13.69
C LEU A 66 -6.12 -2.48 13.64
N VAL A 67 -4.96 -2.89 13.11
CA VAL A 67 -3.78 -2.02 12.95
C VAL A 67 -4.11 -0.83 12.04
N PHE A 68 -4.77 -1.06 10.92
CA PHE A 68 -5.15 0.01 10.02
C PHE A 68 -6.10 1.02 10.68
N ASN A 69 -7.10 0.56 11.43
CA ASN A 69 -8.01 1.44 12.17
C ASN A 69 -7.28 2.34 13.17
N GLU A 70 -6.28 1.82 13.88
CA GLU A 70 -5.47 2.61 14.81
C GLU A 70 -4.58 3.65 14.08
N LEU A 71 -4.08 3.31 12.89
CA LEU A 71 -3.21 4.20 12.12
C LEU A 71 -3.98 5.36 11.51
N VAL A 72 -5.20 5.14 11.00
CA VAL A 72 -6.00 6.19 10.34
C VAL A 72 -6.53 7.25 11.30
N GLU A 73 -6.56 6.98 12.60
CA GLU A 73 -6.91 8.00 13.63
C GLU A 73 -5.75 8.98 13.91
N ARG A 74 -4.56 8.70 13.39
CA ARG A 74 -3.40 9.58 13.57
C ARG A 74 -3.44 10.74 12.57
N LYS A 75 -2.85 11.87 12.99
CA LYS A 75 -2.68 13.05 12.13
C LYS A 75 -1.25 13.17 11.62
N LYS A 76 -1.11 13.81 10.46
CA LYS A 76 0.18 14.01 9.79
C LYS A 76 0.91 12.68 9.58
N VAL A 77 0.21 11.74 8.95
CA VAL A 77 0.70 10.39 8.73
C VAL A 77 0.66 10.01 7.25
N VAL A 78 1.69 9.29 6.82
CA VAL A 78 1.73 8.56 5.54
C VAL A 78 1.71 7.08 5.87
N ILE A 79 0.72 6.35 5.36
CA ILE A 79 0.53 4.92 5.59
C ILE A 79 0.79 4.18 4.29
N SER A 80 1.78 3.27 4.29
CA SER A 80 1.95 2.26 3.23
C SER A 80 1.06 1.07 3.57
N THR A 81 0.07 0.79 2.72
CA THR A 81 -0.87 -0.31 2.98
C THR A 81 -0.37 -1.64 2.41
N GLY A 82 -0.64 -2.74 3.09
CA GLY A 82 -0.54 -4.08 2.50
C GLY A 82 -1.40 -4.18 1.23
N GLY A 83 -0.92 -4.89 0.21
CA GLY A 83 -1.62 -4.95 -1.08
C GLY A 83 -3.03 -5.57 -1.01
N GLY A 84 -3.34 -6.34 0.04
CA GLY A 84 -4.65 -6.94 0.26
C GLY A 84 -5.58 -6.14 1.17
N LEU A 85 -5.07 -5.14 1.87
CA LEU A 85 -5.83 -4.34 2.84
C LEU A 85 -7.10 -3.72 2.23
N ILE A 86 -7.03 -3.33 0.97
CA ILE A 86 -8.13 -2.69 0.24
C ILE A 86 -9.41 -3.55 0.20
N VAL A 87 -9.28 -4.88 0.24
CA VAL A 87 -10.44 -5.79 0.09
C VAL A 87 -11.40 -5.66 1.28
N ASN A 88 -10.87 -5.55 2.50
CA ASN A 88 -11.66 -5.58 3.73
C ASN A 88 -11.82 -4.21 4.41
N ASN A 89 -11.17 -3.15 3.90
CA ASN A 89 -11.09 -1.86 4.59
C ASN A 89 -11.56 -0.68 3.75
N LEU A 90 -12.43 -0.92 2.76
CA LEU A 90 -12.92 0.12 1.83
C LEU A 90 -13.57 1.29 2.55
N GLU A 91 -14.40 1.03 3.57
CA GLU A 91 -15.12 2.10 4.28
C GLU A 91 -14.17 3.03 5.04
N LYS A 92 -13.13 2.49 5.66
CA LYS A 92 -12.10 3.30 6.32
C LYS A 92 -11.23 4.06 5.31
N LEU A 93 -10.89 3.44 4.19
CA LEU A 93 -10.14 4.11 3.12
C LEU A 93 -10.91 5.28 2.51
N LYS A 94 -12.23 5.29 2.51
CA LYS A 94 -13.03 6.44 2.07
C LYS A 94 -12.81 7.68 2.96
N LEU A 95 -12.34 7.52 4.18
CA LEU A 95 -12.07 8.61 5.12
C LEU A 95 -10.66 9.19 4.99
N THR A 96 -9.76 8.52 4.28
CA THR A 96 -8.36 8.90 4.12
C THR A 96 -8.11 9.48 2.72
N PHE A 97 -7.01 10.22 2.56
CA PHE A 97 -6.55 10.67 1.23
C PHE A 97 -5.74 9.56 0.58
N ASN A 98 -6.28 8.93 -0.46
CA ASN A 98 -5.72 7.73 -1.08
C ASN A 98 -4.93 8.07 -2.33
N VAL A 99 -3.64 7.74 -2.33
CA VAL A 99 -2.74 7.83 -3.47
C VAL A 99 -2.54 6.46 -4.07
N TYR A 100 -3.11 6.20 -5.24
CA TYR A 100 -2.87 4.97 -5.96
C TYR A 100 -1.54 5.03 -6.70
N LEU A 101 -0.59 4.21 -6.30
CA LEU A 101 0.66 4.01 -7.00
C LEU A 101 0.47 2.94 -8.09
N TYR A 102 0.05 3.40 -9.27
CA TYR A 102 -0.05 2.54 -10.44
C TYR A 102 1.35 2.15 -10.93
N CYS A 103 1.52 0.90 -11.24
CA CYS A 103 2.73 0.38 -11.86
C CYS A 103 2.34 -0.66 -12.92
N ASN A 104 3.04 -0.63 -14.05
CA ASN A 104 2.82 -1.60 -15.12
C ASN A 104 3.03 -3.02 -14.58
N ILE A 105 2.17 -3.96 -15.00
CA ILE A 105 2.21 -5.35 -14.52
C ILE A 105 3.53 -6.04 -14.83
N ASP A 106 4.12 -5.79 -15.99
CA ASP A 106 5.40 -6.40 -16.38
C ASP A 106 6.54 -5.97 -15.44
N VAL A 107 6.53 -4.68 -15.03
CA VAL A 107 7.49 -4.14 -14.07
C VAL A 107 7.25 -4.73 -12.67
N LEU A 108 6.00 -4.93 -12.25
CA LEU A 108 5.67 -5.58 -10.99
C LEU A 108 6.17 -7.02 -10.95
N ILE A 109 5.96 -7.77 -12.03
CA ILE A 109 6.45 -9.15 -12.18
C ILE A 109 7.99 -9.18 -12.14
N GLN A 110 8.65 -8.27 -12.86
CA GLN A 110 10.11 -8.18 -12.85
C GLN A 110 10.66 -7.83 -11.44
N ARG A 111 10.03 -6.89 -10.74
CA ARG A 111 10.42 -6.55 -9.36
C ARG A 111 10.19 -7.69 -8.37
N ALA A 112 9.11 -8.43 -8.53
CA ALA A 112 8.82 -9.61 -7.71
C ALA A 112 9.87 -10.72 -7.93
N SER A 113 10.32 -10.92 -9.16
CA SER A 113 11.33 -11.93 -9.52
C SER A 113 12.73 -11.58 -8.99
N ARG A 114 13.09 -10.29 -8.93
CA ARG A 114 14.39 -9.83 -8.42
C ARG A 114 14.50 -9.91 -6.90
N ASN A 115 13.41 -9.69 -6.23
CA ASN A 115 13.38 -9.65 -4.77
C ASN A 115 13.10 -11.02 -4.19
N ASN A 116 13.93 -12.02 -4.30
CA ASN A 116 13.83 -13.37 -3.71
C ASN A 116 13.11 -13.48 -2.33
N LEU A 117 12.41 -12.41 -1.93
CA LEU A 117 11.68 -12.22 -0.69
C LEU A 117 10.36 -13.01 -0.60
N ARG A 118 9.92 -13.65 -1.71
CA ARG A 118 8.75 -14.55 -1.70
C ARG A 118 9.08 -15.84 -2.42
N PRO A 119 9.60 -16.87 -1.71
CA PRO A 119 9.90 -18.19 -2.30
C PRO A 119 8.69 -18.92 -2.92
N LEU A 120 7.48 -18.39 -2.71
CA LEU A 120 6.23 -18.95 -3.26
C LEU A 120 5.96 -18.55 -4.72
N LEU A 121 6.90 -17.84 -5.36
CA LEU A 121 6.75 -17.32 -6.71
C LEU A 121 7.62 -18.09 -7.72
N SER A 122 7.53 -19.43 -7.73
CA SER A 122 7.95 -20.27 -8.85
C SER A 122 7.01 -20.04 -10.06
N GLN A 123 7.15 -20.73 -11.14
CA GLN A 123 6.51 -20.58 -12.47
C GLN A 123 5.07 -20.00 -12.54
N ASN A 124 4.30 -19.98 -11.45
CA ASN A 124 2.97 -19.37 -11.33
C ASN A 124 2.95 -17.87 -10.93
N THR A 125 4.11 -17.25 -10.66
CA THR A 125 4.18 -15.85 -10.17
C THR A 125 3.54 -14.86 -11.12
N SER A 126 3.89 -14.95 -12.40
CA SER A 126 3.39 -14.04 -13.42
C SER A 126 1.86 -14.14 -13.52
N LEU A 127 1.33 -15.35 -13.56
CA LEU A 127 -0.11 -15.58 -13.62
C LEU A 127 -0.83 -15.10 -12.34
N GLN A 128 -0.28 -15.40 -11.16
CA GLN A 128 -0.85 -14.96 -9.90
C GLN A 128 -0.85 -13.43 -9.77
N MET A 129 0.25 -12.77 -10.14
CA MET A 129 0.34 -11.31 -10.15
C MET A 129 -0.65 -10.67 -11.13
N THR A 130 -0.80 -11.27 -12.32
CA THR A 130 -1.74 -10.80 -13.35
C THR A 130 -3.18 -10.94 -12.86
N ASN A 131 -3.55 -12.09 -12.30
CA ASN A 131 -4.88 -12.30 -11.73
C ASN A 131 -5.16 -11.29 -10.61
N LEU A 132 -4.24 -11.15 -9.67
CA LEU A 132 -4.35 -10.21 -8.56
C LEU A 132 -4.47 -8.75 -9.04
N PHE A 133 -3.73 -8.39 -10.08
CA PHE A 133 -3.82 -7.07 -10.69
C PHE A 133 -5.20 -6.85 -11.31
N ASN A 134 -5.71 -7.81 -12.07
CA ASN A 134 -7.03 -7.71 -12.72
C ASN A 134 -8.17 -7.63 -11.70
N GLU A 135 -8.07 -8.38 -10.59
CA GLU A 135 -9.06 -8.33 -9.50
C GLU A 135 -9.08 -6.98 -8.76
N ARG A 136 -7.93 -6.31 -8.63
CA ARG A 136 -7.79 -5.16 -7.72
C ARG A 136 -7.67 -3.81 -8.39
N LYS A 137 -7.26 -3.74 -9.67
CA LYS A 137 -6.98 -2.45 -10.33
C LYS A 137 -8.19 -1.51 -10.31
N ASP A 138 -9.38 -2.03 -10.57
CA ASP A 138 -10.60 -1.21 -10.62
C ASP A 138 -11.00 -0.71 -9.23
N ILE A 139 -10.75 -1.52 -8.19
CA ILE A 139 -10.97 -1.13 -6.80
C ILE A 139 -9.98 -0.02 -6.42
N TYR A 140 -8.70 -0.15 -6.78
CA TYR A 140 -7.71 0.91 -6.53
C TYR A 140 -8.10 2.21 -7.23
N ILE A 141 -8.48 2.16 -8.52
CA ILE A 141 -8.92 3.35 -9.28
C ILE A 141 -10.13 4.01 -8.63
N LYS A 142 -11.12 3.21 -8.22
CA LYS A 142 -12.36 3.71 -7.62
C LYS A 142 -12.17 4.40 -6.27
N ILE A 143 -11.23 3.92 -5.45
CA ILE A 143 -11.01 4.47 -4.10
C ILE A 143 -9.95 5.58 -4.07
N ALA A 144 -9.13 5.70 -5.11
CA ALA A 144 -8.06 6.68 -5.18
C ALA A 144 -8.59 8.11 -5.31
N ASP A 145 -8.02 9.03 -4.55
CA ASP A 145 -8.20 10.46 -4.76
C ASP A 145 -7.28 10.97 -5.87
N ILE A 146 -6.06 10.42 -5.93
CA ILE A 146 -5.13 10.64 -7.05
C ILE A 146 -4.48 9.32 -7.48
N THR A 147 -4.24 9.20 -8.79
CA THR A 147 -3.45 8.11 -9.37
C THR A 147 -2.14 8.66 -9.90
N ILE A 148 -1.04 8.01 -9.54
CA ILE A 148 0.32 8.38 -9.91
C ILE A 148 1.00 7.19 -10.57
N ASN A 149 1.65 7.42 -11.70
CA ASN A 149 2.49 6.39 -12.32
C ASN A 149 3.79 6.22 -11.52
N ALA A 150 3.96 5.06 -10.91
CA ALA A 150 5.12 4.69 -10.10
C ALA A 150 6.02 3.65 -10.82
N THR A 151 5.92 3.56 -12.13
CA THR A 151 6.66 2.59 -12.94
C THR A 151 8.17 2.89 -12.93
N ASP A 152 8.57 4.16 -13.07
CA ASP A 152 9.92 4.55 -13.36
C ASP A 152 10.69 5.13 -12.16
N ASN A 153 10.73 6.44 -12.03
CA ASN A 153 11.60 7.14 -11.09
C ASN A 153 10.86 7.58 -9.82
N GLN A 154 11.33 7.12 -8.67
CA GLN A 154 10.73 7.42 -7.37
C GLN A 154 10.72 8.93 -7.04
N ASN A 155 11.77 9.67 -7.38
CA ASN A 155 11.82 11.11 -7.12
C ASN A 155 10.78 11.88 -7.94
N VAL A 156 10.57 11.47 -9.19
CA VAL A 156 9.52 12.04 -10.05
C VAL A 156 8.15 11.72 -9.46
N THR A 157 7.92 10.47 -9.09
CA THR A 157 6.69 10.01 -8.44
C THR A 157 6.36 10.84 -7.19
N ILE A 158 7.32 11.04 -6.30
CA ILE A 158 7.12 11.80 -5.05
C ILE A 158 6.84 13.28 -5.35
N THR A 159 7.55 13.87 -6.31
CA THR A 159 7.34 15.27 -6.71
C THR A 159 5.93 15.47 -7.27
N GLU A 160 5.47 14.53 -8.09
CA GLU A 160 4.12 14.55 -8.66
C GLU A 160 3.04 14.40 -7.58
N ILE A 161 3.24 13.49 -6.61
CA ILE A 161 2.34 13.33 -5.46
C ILE A 161 2.20 14.66 -4.71
N ILE A 162 3.32 15.28 -4.34
CA ILE A 162 3.33 16.54 -3.59
C ILE A 162 2.63 17.65 -4.37
N LYS A 163 2.89 17.75 -5.68
CA LYS A 163 2.24 18.74 -6.56
C LYS A 163 0.73 18.55 -6.57
N LYS A 164 0.24 17.32 -6.76
CA LYS A 164 -1.20 17.04 -6.79
C LYS A 164 -1.86 17.27 -5.43
N ILE A 165 -1.22 16.87 -4.32
CA ILE A 165 -1.74 17.15 -2.97
C ILE A 165 -1.91 18.65 -2.73
N LYS A 166 -1.00 19.49 -3.23
CA LYS A 166 -1.06 20.95 -3.06
C LYS A 166 -2.09 21.61 -3.99
N ASN A 167 -2.28 21.10 -5.19
CA ASN A 167 -3.18 21.69 -6.18
C ASN A 167 -4.65 21.34 -5.96
N ASP A 168 -4.93 20.38 -5.10
CA ASP A 168 -6.28 19.90 -4.80
C ASP A 168 -6.88 20.62 -3.55
N ASN A 169 -6.34 21.81 -3.27
CA ASN A 169 -6.81 22.71 -2.20
C ASN A 169 -7.78 23.77 -2.72
#